data_6a0e7a0486b6f6b8cab1084a9c893eac
#
_entry.id   6a0e7a0486b6f6b8cab1084a9c893eac
#
_cell.length_a   1.000
_cell.length_b   1.000
_cell.length_c   1.000
_cell.angle_alpha   90.00
_cell.angle_beta   90.00
_cell.angle_gamma   90.00
#
_symmetry.space_group_name_H-M   'P 1'
#
loop_
_entity.id
_entity.type
_entity.pdbx_description
1 polymer ?
#
loop_
_entity_poly.entity_id
_entity_poly.type
_entity_poly.pdbx_seq_one_letter_code
_entity_poly.pdbx_strand_id
1 'polypeptide(L)'
;MFSAFLISNTIAAGSSDSSSSNTETKYDMAVTHIKVAKKFEEKDKVEKAKKRYEKAQKLLLQSNKKYPNKVDTLNYLGFTTRKLGDFEKGEKYYLQGLKIDHKHIGINEYLGELYVATNRHNLAVERLEVLKSCNCKEYDDLKAIIAGKKVSKY
;
A
#
# COMPACT_ATOMS: atom_id res chain seq x y z
N MET A 1 -33.09 28.48 -65.96
CA MET A 1 -33.36 28.39 -64.54
C MET A 1 -32.34 27.43 -63.91
N PHE A 2 -31.25 27.97 -63.35
CA PHE A 2 -30.25 27.19 -62.67
C PHE A 2 -30.38 27.42 -61.14
N SER A 3 -30.77 26.40 -60.43
CA SER A 3 -30.89 26.45 -58.98
C SER A 3 -29.57 26.04 -58.35
N ALA A 4 -28.87 26.93 -57.66
CA ALA A 4 -27.64 26.67 -56.95
C ALA A 4 -27.97 26.13 -55.54
N PHE A 5 -27.55 24.90 -55.29
CA PHE A 5 -27.60 24.31 -53.95
C PHE A 5 -26.34 24.71 -53.20
N LEU A 6 -26.51 25.53 -52.17
CA LEU A 6 -25.46 25.85 -51.21
C LEU A 6 -25.40 24.74 -50.15
N ILE A 7 -24.31 24.00 -50.13
CA ILE A 7 -24.01 23.04 -49.08
C ILE A 7 -23.25 23.76 -47.96
N SER A 8 -23.90 23.98 -46.83
CA SER A 8 -23.25 24.51 -45.63
C SER A 8 -22.52 23.39 -44.92
N ASN A 9 -21.21 23.39 -44.97
CA ASN A 9 -20.38 22.55 -44.13
C ASN A 9 -20.33 23.11 -42.69
N THR A 10 -21.06 22.53 -41.77
CA THR A 10 -20.86 22.77 -40.34
C THR A 10 -19.68 21.97 -39.88
N ILE A 11 -18.56 22.63 -39.58
CA ILE A 11 -17.43 22.06 -38.90
C ILE A 11 -17.83 21.96 -37.43
N ALA A 12 -18.14 20.75 -36.95
CA ALA A 12 -18.25 20.47 -35.54
C ALA A 12 -16.84 20.45 -34.95
N ALA A 13 -16.45 21.53 -34.28
CA ALA A 13 -15.27 21.56 -33.45
C ALA A 13 -15.49 20.62 -32.28
N GLY A 14 -14.98 19.40 -32.37
CA GLY A 14 -14.88 18.47 -31.28
C GLY A 14 -13.87 19.01 -30.27
N SER A 15 -14.36 19.68 -29.25
CA SER A 15 -13.57 20.01 -28.07
C SER A 15 -13.26 18.70 -27.35
N SER A 16 -12.08 18.15 -27.59
CA SER A 16 -11.51 17.09 -26.77
C SER A 16 -11.05 17.73 -25.46
N ASP A 17 -11.99 17.90 -24.56
CA ASP A 17 -11.71 18.25 -23.18
C ASP A 17 -11.07 17.03 -22.50
N SER A 18 -9.76 16.89 -22.67
CA SER A 18 -8.93 16.00 -21.86
C SER A 18 -8.73 16.63 -20.49
N SER A 19 -9.82 16.78 -19.74
CA SER A 19 -9.72 16.98 -18.30
C SER A 19 -9.18 15.69 -17.70
N SER A 20 -7.86 15.62 -17.59
CA SER A 20 -7.15 14.71 -16.69
C SER A 20 -7.61 15.05 -15.27
N SER A 21 -8.81 14.61 -14.90
CA SER A 21 -9.26 14.63 -13.53
C SER A 21 -8.37 13.63 -12.81
N ASN A 22 -7.38 14.16 -12.10
CA ASN A 22 -6.52 13.41 -11.18
C ASN A 22 -7.37 12.92 -10.01
N THR A 23 -8.31 12.00 -10.31
CA THR A 23 -9.23 11.46 -9.32
C THR A 23 -8.46 10.50 -8.44
N GLU A 24 -8.10 10.96 -7.25
CA GLU A 24 -7.40 10.16 -6.24
C GLU A 24 -8.11 8.81 -6.06
N THR A 25 -7.37 7.72 -6.25
CA THR A 25 -7.93 6.38 -6.13
C THR A 25 -8.15 6.03 -4.65
N LYS A 26 -8.99 5.03 -4.36
CA LYS A 26 -9.16 4.53 -2.98
C LYS A 26 -7.85 4.03 -2.38
N TYR A 27 -6.96 3.52 -3.21
CA TYR A 27 -5.62 3.14 -2.81
C TYR A 27 -4.80 4.37 -2.38
N ASP A 28 -4.77 5.43 -3.17
CA ASP A 28 -4.02 6.65 -2.87
C ASP A 28 -4.54 7.33 -1.60
N MET A 29 -5.87 7.41 -1.45
CA MET A 29 -6.52 7.89 -0.22
C MET A 29 -6.10 7.06 1.00
N ALA A 30 -6.04 5.73 0.86
CA ALA A 30 -5.58 4.85 1.94
C ALA A 30 -4.13 5.10 2.31
N VAL A 31 -3.24 5.24 1.32
CA VAL A 31 -1.82 5.56 1.54
C VAL A 31 -1.68 6.89 2.26
N THR A 32 -2.48 7.90 1.91
CA THR A 32 -2.53 9.18 2.61
C THR A 32 -2.92 9.01 4.08
N HIS A 33 -3.95 8.19 4.38
CA HIS A 33 -4.32 7.88 5.76
C HIS A 33 -3.21 7.16 6.52
N ILE A 34 -2.51 6.21 5.91
CA ILE A 34 -1.36 5.51 6.52
C ILE A 34 -0.24 6.49 6.87
N LYS A 35 0.11 7.39 5.96
CA LYS A 35 1.13 8.44 6.22
C LYS A 35 0.76 9.31 7.40
N VAL A 36 -0.50 9.71 7.52
CA VAL A 36 -1.01 10.50 8.65
C VAL A 36 -1.00 9.69 9.95
N ALA A 37 -1.36 8.40 9.89
CA ALA A 37 -1.31 7.50 11.05
C ALA A 37 0.10 7.40 11.61
N LYS A 38 1.10 7.14 10.75
CA LYS A 38 2.52 7.09 11.16
C LYS A 38 2.98 8.38 11.86
N LYS A 39 2.58 9.56 11.34
CA LYS A 39 2.86 10.84 12.01
C LYS A 39 2.18 11.00 13.38
N PHE A 40 1.03 10.36 13.58
CA PHE A 40 0.39 10.35 14.90
C PHE A 40 1.11 9.40 15.86
N GLU A 41 1.62 8.27 15.40
CA GLU A 41 2.44 7.36 16.21
C GLU A 41 3.75 8.03 16.67
N GLU A 42 4.42 8.77 15.77
CA GLU A 42 5.63 9.55 16.11
C GLU A 42 5.39 10.57 17.23
N LYS A 43 4.13 10.96 17.45
CA LYS A 43 3.70 11.92 18.47
C LYS A 43 2.96 11.24 19.63
N ASP A 44 3.07 9.92 19.77
CA ASP A 44 2.39 9.10 20.77
C ASP A 44 0.86 9.27 20.81
N LYS A 45 0.25 9.68 19.68
CA LYS A 45 -1.20 9.87 19.54
C LYS A 45 -1.86 8.59 19.04
N VAL A 46 -1.74 7.51 19.79
CA VAL A 46 -2.11 6.12 19.43
C VAL A 46 -3.55 6.02 18.93
N GLU A 47 -4.53 6.59 19.65
CA GLU A 47 -5.94 6.54 19.26
C GLU A 47 -6.22 7.27 17.94
N LYS A 48 -5.50 8.36 17.66
CA LYS A 48 -5.62 9.07 16.38
C LYS A 48 -5.01 8.26 15.24
N ALA A 49 -3.89 7.60 15.50
CA ALA A 49 -3.26 6.70 14.55
C ALA A 49 -4.18 5.53 14.21
N LYS A 50 -4.75 4.86 15.22
CA LYS A 50 -5.70 3.75 15.07
C LYS A 50 -6.88 4.12 14.17
N LYS A 51 -7.55 5.24 14.43
CA LYS A 51 -8.67 5.73 13.60
C LYS A 51 -8.25 5.96 12.14
N ARG A 52 -7.01 6.35 11.88
CA ARG A 52 -6.48 6.52 10.52
C ARG A 52 -6.19 5.18 9.85
N TYR A 53 -5.66 4.21 10.57
CA TYR A 53 -5.46 2.85 10.07
C TYR A 53 -6.78 2.15 9.74
N GLU A 54 -7.83 2.32 10.55
CA GLU A 54 -9.17 1.80 10.26
C GLU A 54 -9.74 2.37 8.95
N LYS A 55 -9.60 3.70 8.74
CA LYS A 55 -10.02 4.34 7.48
C LYS A 55 -9.22 3.82 6.29
N ALA A 56 -7.91 3.71 6.43
CA ALA A 56 -7.05 3.16 5.39
C ALA A 56 -7.43 1.73 5.04
N GLN A 57 -7.63 0.85 6.03
CA GLN A 57 -8.01 -0.53 5.83
C GLN A 57 -9.34 -0.64 5.06
N LYS A 58 -10.35 0.16 5.43
CA LYS A 58 -11.65 0.18 4.73
C LYS A 58 -11.48 0.56 3.24
N LEU A 59 -10.66 1.55 2.94
CA LEU A 59 -10.38 1.98 1.56
C LEU A 59 -9.61 0.92 0.78
N LEU A 60 -8.61 0.27 1.41
CA LEU A 60 -7.85 -0.83 0.81
C LEU A 60 -8.71 -2.04 0.50
N LEU A 61 -9.63 -2.42 1.39
CA LEU A 61 -10.59 -3.49 1.14
C LEU A 61 -11.48 -3.19 -0.08
N GLN A 62 -11.93 -1.94 -0.21
CA GLN A 62 -12.70 -1.50 -1.38
C GLN A 62 -11.85 -1.50 -2.66
N SER A 63 -10.59 -1.07 -2.57
CA SER A 63 -9.63 -1.12 -3.67
C SER A 63 -9.38 -2.57 -4.11
N ASN A 64 -9.12 -3.47 -3.17
CA ASN A 64 -8.87 -4.88 -3.44
C ASN A 64 -10.10 -5.62 -4.02
N LYS A 65 -11.31 -5.21 -3.60
CA LYS A 65 -12.56 -5.73 -4.20
C LYS A 65 -12.69 -5.33 -5.67
N LYS A 66 -12.32 -4.09 -6.01
CA LYS A 66 -12.40 -3.58 -7.40
C LYS A 66 -11.26 -4.09 -8.28
N TYR A 67 -10.06 -4.16 -7.70
CA TYR A 67 -8.83 -4.56 -8.39
C TYR A 67 -8.10 -5.61 -7.54
N PRO A 68 -8.51 -6.87 -7.59
CA PRO A 68 -7.94 -7.92 -6.74
C PRO A 68 -6.48 -8.21 -7.10
N ASN A 69 -5.75 -8.74 -6.14
CA ASN A 69 -4.37 -9.22 -6.30
C ASN A 69 -3.34 -8.15 -6.74
N LYS A 70 -3.60 -6.88 -6.43
CA LYS A 70 -2.58 -5.84 -6.53
C LYS A 70 -1.64 -5.96 -5.34
N VAL A 71 -0.36 -6.25 -5.60
CA VAL A 71 0.64 -6.57 -4.54
C VAL A 71 0.78 -5.44 -3.53
N ASP A 72 0.86 -4.19 -3.99
CA ASP A 72 0.91 -3.02 -3.10
C ASP A 72 -0.34 -2.89 -2.22
N THR A 73 -1.52 -3.22 -2.75
CA THR A 73 -2.77 -3.22 -1.96
C THR A 73 -2.70 -4.30 -0.89
N LEU A 74 -2.22 -5.50 -1.21
CA LEU A 74 -2.04 -6.60 -0.25
C LEU A 74 -0.98 -6.25 0.81
N ASN A 75 0.10 -5.58 0.42
CA ASN A 75 1.11 -5.06 1.34
C ASN A 75 0.47 -4.14 2.40
N TYR A 76 -0.27 -3.14 1.97
CA TYR A 76 -0.90 -2.20 2.91
C TYR A 76 -2.11 -2.79 3.66
N LEU A 77 -2.81 -3.78 3.11
CA LEU A 77 -3.80 -4.57 3.86
C LEU A 77 -3.12 -5.35 4.99
N GLY A 78 -2.00 -6.02 4.71
CA GLY A 78 -1.20 -6.69 5.74
C GLY A 78 -0.76 -5.70 6.81
N PHE A 79 -0.18 -4.57 6.41
CA PHE A 79 0.30 -3.53 7.30
C PHE A 79 -0.81 -2.97 8.20
N THR A 80 -1.92 -2.50 7.63
CA THR A 80 -3.01 -1.90 8.41
C THR A 80 -3.70 -2.91 9.32
N THR A 81 -3.88 -4.15 8.87
CA THR A 81 -4.50 -5.23 9.66
C THR A 81 -3.64 -5.57 10.87
N ARG A 82 -2.33 -5.67 10.70
CA ARG A 82 -1.36 -5.88 11.78
C ARG A 82 -1.35 -4.71 12.77
N LYS A 83 -1.34 -3.46 12.27
CA LYS A 83 -1.39 -2.24 13.11
C LYS A 83 -2.68 -2.13 13.93
N LEU A 84 -3.73 -2.80 13.51
CA LEU A 84 -5.00 -2.92 14.25
C LEU A 84 -5.06 -4.14 15.18
N GLY A 85 -3.96 -4.91 15.29
CA GLY A 85 -3.77 -6.00 16.24
C GLY A 85 -4.05 -7.40 15.69
N ASP A 86 -4.50 -7.54 14.45
CA ASP A 86 -4.76 -8.86 13.85
C ASP A 86 -3.52 -9.34 13.05
N PHE A 87 -2.56 -9.92 13.79
CA PHE A 87 -1.29 -10.39 13.20
C PHE A 87 -1.50 -11.55 12.22
N GLU A 88 -2.38 -12.49 12.56
CA GLU A 88 -2.64 -13.68 11.74
C GLU A 88 -3.22 -13.30 10.38
N LYS A 89 -4.22 -12.44 10.36
CA LYS A 89 -4.82 -11.96 9.13
C LYS A 89 -3.87 -11.04 8.35
N GLY A 90 -3.06 -10.24 9.04
CA GLY A 90 -2.03 -9.42 8.42
C GLY A 90 -1.01 -10.28 7.68
N GLU A 91 -0.54 -11.37 8.30
CA GLU A 91 0.35 -12.35 7.68
C GLU A 91 -0.25 -12.98 6.43
N LYS A 92 -1.54 -13.37 6.46
CA LYS A 92 -2.23 -13.94 5.28
C LYS A 92 -2.20 -13.00 4.07
N TYR A 93 -2.39 -11.70 4.26
CA TYR A 93 -2.28 -10.72 3.18
C TYR A 93 -0.85 -10.63 2.62
N TYR A 94 0.16 -10.62 3.48
CA TYR A 94 1.56 -10.60 3.05
C TYR A 94 1.91 -11.87 2.26
N LEU A 95 1.54 -13.04 2.76
CA LEU A 95 1.80 -14.32 2.08
C LEU A 95 1.07 -14.39 0.73
N GLN A 96 -0.15 -13.84 0.62
CA GLN A 96 -0.84 -13.72 -0.65
C GLN A 96 -0.07 -12.81 -1.62
N GLY A 97 0.46 -11.69 -1.17
CA GLY A 97 1.29 -10.80 -1.97
C GLY A 97 2.59 -11.45 -2.44
N LEU A 98 3.27 -12.21 -1.56
CA LEU A 98 4.50 -12.92 -1.91
C LEU A 98 4.31 -14.07 -2.90
N LYS A 99 3.12 -14.64 -3.01
CA LYS A 99 2.79 -15.60 -4.09
C LYS A 99 2.78 -14.93 -5.46
N ILE A 100 2.55 -13.63 -5.53
CA ILE A 100 2.50 -12.86 -6.78
C ILE A 100 3.88 -12.27 -7.07
N ASP A 101 4.49 -11.63 -6.07
CA ASP A 101 5.84 -11.06 -6.14
C ASP A 101 6.62 -11.42 -4.88
N HIS A 102 7.43 -12.50 -4.95
CA HIS A 102 8.22 -12.98 -3.84
C HIS A 102 9.36 -12.03 -3.42
N LYS A 103 9.73 -11.07 -4.28
CA LYS A 103 10.77 -10.06 -4.01
C LYS A 103 10.22 -8.71 -3.61
N HIS A 104 8.91 -8.54 -3.44
CA HIS A 104 8.31 -7.28 -3.08
C HIS A 104 8.93 -6.72 -1.79
N ILE A 105 9.62 -5.59 -1.89
CA ILE A 105 10.45 -5.03 -0.82
C ILE A 105 9.64 -4.77 0.45
N GLY A 106 8.55 -4.01 0.35
CA GLY A 106 7.73 -3.64 1.51
C GLY A 106 7.06 -4.84 2.19
N ILE A 107 6.68 -5.89 1.44
CA ILE A 107 6.11 -7.10 2.07
C ILE A 107 7.18 -7.86 2.83
N ASN A 108 8.37 -8.03 2.27
CA ASN A 108 9.45 -8.74 2.96
C ASN A 108 9.90 -8.00 4.21
N GLU A 109 9.97 -6.66 4.19
CA GLU A 109 10.23 -5.85 5.38
C GLU A 109 9.14 -6.07 6.43
N TYR A 110 7.88 -5.77 6.11
CA TYR A 110 6.79 -5.78 7.10
C TYR A 110 6.44 -7.17 7.62
N LEU A 111 6.56 -8.21 6.79
CA LEU A 111 6.41 -9.59 7.24
C LEU A 111 7.57 -10.02 8.14
N GLY A 112 8.79 -9.60 7.82
CA GLY A 112 9.95 -9.81 8.68
C GLY A 112 9.77 -9.19 10.06
N GLU A 113 9.30 -7.94 10.13
CA GLU A 113 8.97 -7.27 11.39
C GLU A 113 7.86 -8.02 12.15
N LEU A 114 6.81 -8.49 11.46
CA LEU A 114 5.74 -9.28 12.08
C LEU A 114 6.31 -10.57 12.69
N TYR A 115 7.24 -11.23 12.03
CA TYR A 115 7.88 -12.43 12.53
C TYR A 115 8.72 -12.14 13.78
N VAL A 116 9.44 -11.03 13.84
CA VAL A 116 10.14 -10.60 15.06
C VAL A 116 9.14 -10.36 16.20
N ALA A 117 8.07 -9.62 15.95
CA ALA A 117 7.03 -9.31 16.92
C ALA A 117 6.31 -10.56 17.48
N THR A 118 6.32 -11.65 16.72
CA THR A 118 5.71 -12.94 17.10
C THR A 118 6.73 -14.01 17.49
N ASN A 119 7.97 -13.62 17.80
CA ASN A 119 9.08 -14.50 18.22
C ASN A 119 9.49 -15.56 17.17
N ARG A 120 9.25 -15.30 15.89
CA ARG A 120 9.60 -16.19 14.77
C ARG A 120 10.86 -15.68 14.05
N HIS A 121 11.95 -15.49 14.79
CA HIS A 121 13.18 -14.85 14.30
C HIS A 121 13.79 -15.54 13.08
N ASN A 122 13.75 -16.87 12.96
CA ASN A 122 14.27 -17.57 11.79
C ASN A 122 13.56 -17.14 10.50
N LEU A 123 12.23 -17.00 10.54
CA LEU A 123 11.45 -16.52 9.40
C LEU A 123 11.74 -15.05 9.08
N ALA A 124 12.03 -14.22 10.09
CA ALA A 124 12.44 -12.84 9.86
C ALA A 124 13.79 -12.76 9.12
N VAL A 125 14.76 -13.63 9.49
CA VAL A 125 16.05 -13.73 8.80
C VAL A 125 15.87 -14.16 7.33
N GLU A 126 14.97 -15.10 7.04
CA GLU A 126 14.65 -15.47 5.65
C GLU A 126 14.12 -14.27 4.83
N ARG A 127 13.30 -13.43 5.43
CA ARG A 127 12.83 -12.19 4.76
C ARG A 127 13.97 -11.21 4.54
N LEU A 128 14.86 -11.08 5.51
CA LEU A 128 16.04 -10.22 5.39
C LEU A 128 16.96 -10.67 4.25
N GLU A 129 17.19 -11.97 4.08
CA GLU A 129 18.00 -12.50 2.98
C GLU A 129 17.41 -12.15 1.61
N VAL A 130 16.08 -12.15 1.46
CA VAL A 130 15.43 -11.72 0.21
C VAL A 130 15.73 -10.25 -0.09
N LEU A 131 15.83 -9.40 0.93
CA LEU A 131 16.13 -7.96 0.79
C LEU A 131 17.60 -7.64 0.57
N LYS A 132 18.52 -8.61 0.72
CA LYS A 132 19.97 -8.37 0.72
C LYS A 132 20.50 -7.64 -0.52
N SER A 133 19.87 -7.85 -1.66
CA SER A 133 20.29 -7.26 -2.93
C SER A 133 19.59 -5.94 -3.28
N CYS A 134 18.62 -5.47 -2.47
CA CYS A 134 17.86 -4.29 -2.84
C CYS A 134 18.63 -2.97 -2.66
N ASN A 135 19.69 -2.96 -1.84
CA ASN A 135 20.40 -1.75 -1.45
C ASN A 135 19.44 -0.64 -0.98
N CYS A 136 18.49 -1.01 -0.12
CA CYS A 136 17.35 -0.20 0.27
C CYS A 136 17.26 -0.06 1.79
N LYS A 137 16.57 0.97 2.23
CA LYS A 137 16.36 1.29 3.65
C LYS A 137 15.61 0.17 4.39
N GLU A 138 14.71 -0.52 3.73
CA GLU A 138 13.93 -1.62 4.26
C GLU A 138 14.80 -2.79 4.75
N TYR A 139 15.89 -3.07 4.04
CA TYR A 139 16.90 -4.03 4.50
C TYR A 139 17.56 -3.58 5.80
N ASP A 140 18.01 -2.33 5.86
CA ASP A 140 18.69 -1.80 7.04
C ASP A 140 17.75 -1.73 8.25
N ASP A 141 16.51 -1.33 8.03
CA ASP A 141 15.47 -1.25 9.06
C ASP A 141 15.16 -2.64 9.64
N LEU A 142 14.89 -3.63 8.78
CA LEU A 142 14.62 -5.00 9.24
C LEU A 142 15.82 -5.62 9.94
N LYS A 143 17.03 -5.41 9.42
CA LYS A 143 18.28 -5.88 10.06
C LYS A 143 18.45 -5.28 11.46
N ALA A 144 18.17 -4.00 11.64
CA ALA A 144 18.25 -3.33 12.92
C ALA A 144 17.20 -3.86 13.92
N ILE A 145 15.98 -4.17 13.43
CA ILE A 145 14.90 -4.74 14.24
C ILE A 145 15.25 -6.17 14.68
N ILE A 146 15.74 -7.02 13.79
CA ILE A 146 16.19 -8.39 14.13
C ILE A 146 17.31 -8.36 15.16
N ALA A 147 18.24 -7.40 15.06
CA ALA A 147 19.34 -7.23 16.00
C ALA A 147 18.93 -6.56 17.32
N GLY A 148 17.66 -6.22 17.53
CA GLY A 148 17.18 -5.52 18.73
C GLY A 148 17.66 -4.07 18.88
N LYS A 149 18.27 -3.50 17.82
CA LYS A 149 18.77 -2.12 17.82
C LYS A 149 17.70 -1.09 17.45
N LYS A 150 16.60 -1.54 16.92
CA LYS A 150 15.42 -0.73 16.56
C LYS A 150 14.17 -1.46 17.04
N VAL A 151 13.29 -0.75 17.70
CA VAL A 151 12.00 -1.29 18.10
C VAL A 151 11.05 -1.21 16.91
N SER A 152 10.44 -2.34 16.57
CA SER A 152 9.30 -2.34 15.68
C SER A 152 8.15 -1.61 16.38
N LYS A 153 7.64 -0.55 15.78
CA LYS A 153 6.53 0.22 16.38
C LYS A 153 5.21 -0.55 16.20
N TYR A 154 4.95 -1.50 17.10
CA TYR A 154 3.70 -2.25 17.21
C TYR A 154 3.13 -2.14 18.61
#